data_46a516ac10c7ea6d56a9b6946caecaca
#
_entry.id   46a516ac10c7ea6d56a9b6946caecaca
#
_cell.length_a   1.000
_cell.length_b   1.000
_cell.length_c   1.000
_cell.angle_alpha   90.00
_cell.angle_beta   90.00
_cell.angle_gamma   90.00
#
_symmetry.space_group_name_H-M   'P 1'
#
loop_
_entity.id
_entity.type
_entity.pdbx_description
1 polymer ?
#
loop_
_entity_poly.entity_id
_entity_poly.type
_entity_poly.pdbx_seq_one_letter_code
_entity_poly.pdbx_strand_id
1 'polypeptide(L)'
;MDVLTSPLDRLAQDLPELLELRRHLHAHPELSGEEHQTAALVAGELRSLGWRVQEGVGRTGVLAELGPDHGPTVGLRVDMDALPVEERTGLPYASKRQGVMHACGHDL
;
A
#
# COMPACT_ATOMS: atom_id res chain seq x y z
N MET A 1 -16.09 -25.45 13.52
CA MET A 1 -16.27 -25.35 12.05
C MET A 1 -16.35 -23.87 11.70
N ASP A 2 -15.35 -23.39 11.00
CA ASP A 2 -15.34 -21.98 10.62
C ASP A 2 -16.46 -21.73 9.62
N VAL A 3 -17.42 -20.89 10.02
CA VAL A 3 -18.36 -20.32 9.08
C VAL A 3 -17.50 -19.59 8.04
N LEU A 4 -17.60 -19.99 6.78
CA LEU A 4 -16.92 -19.32 5.69
C LEU A 4 -17.44 -17.87 5.65
N THR A 5 -16.73 -16.98 6.37
CA THR A 5 -16.98 -15.54 6.26
C THR A 5 -16.73 -15.13 4.82
N SER A 6 -17.64 -14.36 4.25
CA SER A 6 -17.44 -13.84 2.91
C SER A 6 -16.19 -12.94 2.87
N PRO A 7 -15.57 -12.76 1.68
CA PRO A 7 -14.47 -11.81 1.55
C PRO A 7 -14.83 -10.40 2.02
N LEU A 8 -16.09 -9.99 1.87
CA LEU A 8 -16.59 -8.69 2.36
C LEU A 8 -16.64 -8.62 3.88
N ASP A 9 -17.03 -9.70 4.55
CA ASP A 9 -17.04 -9.76 6.02
C ASP A 9 -15.63 -9.66 6.58
N ARG A 10 -14.66 -10.33 5.95
CA ARG A 10 -13.24 -10.24 6.33
C ARG A 10 -12.71 -8.83 6.11
N LEU A 11 -13.01 -8.22 4.97
CA LEU A 11 -12.61 -6.84 4.68
C LEU A 11 -13.17 -5.86 5.72
N ALA A 12 -14.42 -6.04 6.14
CA ALA A 12 -15.02 -5.21 7.18
C ALA A 12 -14.28 -5.33 8.52
N GLN A 13 -13.78 -6.52 8.87
CA GLN A 13 -12.97 -6.73 10.07
C GLN A 13 -11.59 -6.09 9.99
N ASP A 14 -10.98 -6.10 8.81
CA ASP A 14 -9.64 -5.56 8.58
C ASP A 14 -9.65 -4.04 8.34
N LEU A 15 -10.82 -3.46 8.07
CA LEU A 15 -10.95 -2.06 7.68
C LEU A 15 -10.31 -1.05 8.64
N PRO A 16 -10.44 -1.18 9.99
CA PRO A 16 -9.78 -0.24 10.89
C PRO A 16 -8.27 -0.21 10.72
N GLU A 17 -7.64 -1.38 10.60
CA GLU A 17 -6.19 -1.49 10.38
C GLU A 17 -5.76 -0.95 9.01
N LEU A 18 -6.53 -1.23 7.98
CA LEU A 18 -6.30 -0.69 6.63
C LEU A 18 -6.42 0.82 6.59
N LEU A 19 -7.36 1.40 7.33
CA LEU A 19 -7.50 2.87 7.44
C LEU A 19 -6.30 3.49 8.14
N GLU A 20 -5.78 2.87 9.20
CA GLU A 20 -4.56 3.34 9.87
C GLU A 20 -3.36 3.30 8.92
N LEU A 21 -3.19 2.21 8.19
CA LEU A 21 -2.13 2.05 7.21
C LEU A 21 -2.23 3.11 6.11
N ARG A 22 -3.42 3.32 5.56
CA ARG A 22 -3.67 4.34 4.55
C ARG A 22 -3.32 5.74 5.05
N ARG A 23 -3.74 6.09 6.25
CA ARG A 23 -3.47 7.40 6.86
C ARG A 23 -2.00 7.59 7.17
N HIS A 24 -1.31 6.53 7.59
CA HIS A 24 0.13 6.56 7.79
C HIS A 24 0.87 6.85 6.47
N LEU A 25 0.52 6.15 5.40
CA LEU A 25 1.11 6.39 4.07
C LEU A 25 0.81 7.80 3.58
N HIS A 26 -0.42 8.27 3.77
CA HIS A 26 -0.82 9.63 3.39
C HIS A 26 -0.01 10.71 4.12
N ALA A 27 0.25 10.51 5.41
CA ALA A 27 1.04 11.45 6.22
C ALA A 27 2.54 11.43 5.88
N HIS A 28 3.04 10.36 5.26
CA HIS A 28 4.46 10.16 4.95
C HIS A 28 4.68 9.89 3.45
N PRO A 29 4.30 10.84 2.57
CA PRO A 29 4.38 10.64 1.14
C PRO A 29 5.82 10.69 0.62
N GLU A 30 6.10 9.89 -0.39
CA GLU A 30 7.39 9.85 -1.08
C GLU A 30 7.17 9.97 -2.59
N LEU A 31 8.00 10.77 -3.26
CA LEU A 31 7.91 11.00 -4.70
C LEU A 31 8.35 9.77 -5.50
N SER A 32 7.96 9.73 -6.77
CA SER A 32 8.32 8.68 -7.71
C SER A 32 9.84 8.47 -7.77
N GLY A 33 10.28 7.23 -7.60
CA GLY A 33 11.69 6.85 -7.54
C GLY A 33 12.36 7.06 -6.18
N GLU A 34 11.64 7.62 -5.20
CA GLU A 34 12.13 7.87 -3.84
C GLU A 34 11.30 7.14 -2.77
N GLU A 35 10.47 6.18 -3.17
CA GLU A 35 9.51 5.47 -2.30
C GLU A 35 10.20 4.41 -1.41
N HIS A 36 11.30 4.77 -0.74
CA HIS A 36 12.12 3.82 0.03
C HIS A 36 11.41 3.31 1.28
N GLN A 37 10.81 4.19 2.06
CA GLN A 37 10.10 3.82 3.28
C GLN A 37 8.74 3.21 2.96
N THR A 38 8.04 3.75 1.97
CA THR A 38 6.77 3.19 1.48
C THR A 38 6.95 1.76 0.99
N ALA A 39 7.96 1.50 0.17
CA ALA A 39 8.28 0.17 -0.32
C ALA A 39 8.63 -0.79 0.82
N ALA A 40 9.43 -0.35 1.78
CA ALA A 40 9.80 -1.17 2.94
C ALA A 40 8.57 -1.53 3.79
N LEU A 41 7.67 -0.59 4.01
CA LEU A 41 6.42 -0.82 4.74
C LEU A 41 5.53 -1.81 4.01
N VAL A 42 5.28 -1.60 2.73
CA VAL A 42 4.46 -2.50 1.90
C VAL A 42 5.06 -3.90 1.86
N ALA A 43 6.37 -4.02 1.66
CA ALA A 43 7.06 -5.31 1.66
C ALA A 43 6.91 -6.03 3.01
N GLY A 44 7.05 -5.31 4.12
CA GLY A 44 6.87 -5.86 5.46
C GLY A 44 5.46 -6.37 5.70
N GLU A 45 4.44 -5.62 5.31
CA GLU A 45 3.03 -6.02 5.42
C GLU A 45 2.75 -7.29 4.59
N LEU A 46 3.20 -7.32 3.34
CA LEU A 46 3.02 -8.48 2.47
C LEU A 46 3.72 -9.73 3.00
N ARG A 47 4.94 -9.60 3.53
CA ARG A 47 5.66 -10.72 4.17
C ARG A 47 4.91 -11.24 5.39
N SER A 48 4.36 -10.35 6.21
CA SER A 48 3.58 -10.76 7.39
C SER A 48 2.32 -11.55 7.03
N LEU A 49 1.79 -11.32 5.83
CA LEU A 49 0.64 -12.04 5.28
C LEU A 49 1.02 -13.32 4.52
N GLY A 50 2.30 -13.68 4.50
CA GLY A 50 2.78 -14.93 3.90
C GLY A 50 3.12 -14.85 2.41
N TRP A 51 3.23 -13.65 1.85
CA TRP A 51 3.65 -13.45 0.45
C TRP A 51 5.17 -13.63 0.29
N ARG A 52 5.58 -14.14 -0.85
CA ARG A 52 6.98 -14.11 -1.29
C ARG A 52 7.25 -12.73 -1.88
N VAL A 53 8.16 -11.96 -1.29
CA VAL A 53 8.35 -10.54 -1.61
C VAL A 53 9.77 -10.29 -2.10
N GLN A 54 9.89 -9.56 -3.21
CA GLN A 54 11.13 -9.04 -3.75
C GLN A 54 11.07 -7.51 -3.75
N GLU A 55 12.06 -6.87 -3.16
CA GLU A 55 12.21 -5.41 -3.13
C GLU A 55 13.20 -4.95 -4.20
N GLY A 56 13.21 -3.64 -4.48
CA GLY A 56 14.17 -3.05 -5.41
C GLY A 56 13.91 -3.37 -6.87
N VAL A 57 12.71 -3.79 -7.22
CA VAL A 57 12.31 -4.04 -8.60
C VAL A 57 12.14 -2.71 -9.32
N GLY A 58 12.91 -2.47 -10.39
CA GLY A 58 12.85 -1.19 -11.08
C GLY A 58 13.19 -0.01 -10.17
N ARG A 59 14.14 -0.16 -9.26
CA ARG A 59 14.65 0.76 -8.24
C ARG A 59 13.89 0.65 -6.90
N THR A 60 12.67 1.13 -6.80
CA THR A 60 11.89 1.17 -5.53
C THR A 60 10.69 0.23 -5.52
N GLY A 61 10.41 -0.46 -6.61
CA GLY A 61 9.24 -1.32 -6.73
C GLY A 61 9.29 -2.55 -5.84
N VAL A 62 8.10 -3.07 -5.53
CA VAL A 62 7.89 -4.30 -4.77
C VAL A 62 7.14 -5.29 -5.65
N LEU A 63 7.66 -6.49 -5.79
CA LEU A 63 6.98 -7.61 -6.42
C LEU A 63 6.66 -8.64 -5.36
N ALA A 64 5.40 -9.05 -5.28
CA ALA A 64 4.96 -10.06 -4.34
C ALA A 64 4.15 -11.13 -5.04
N GLU A 65 4.35 -12.38 -4.64
CA GLU A 65 3.67 -13.54 -5.21
C GLU A 65 3.07 -14.40 -4.10
N LEU A 66 1.88 -14.91 -4.36
CA LEU A 66 1.18 -15.80 -3.46
C LEU A 66 0.55 -16.93 -4.26
N GLY A 67 0.58 -18.13 -3.72
CA GLY A 67 -0.03 -19.31 -4.33
C GLY A 67 0.98 -20.31 -4.86
N PRO A 68 0.49 -21.37 -5.54
CA PRO A 68 1.33 -22.44 -6.06
C PRO A 68 2.09 -22.01 -7.32
N ASP A 69 3.16 -22.76 -7.65
CA ASP A 69 3.99 -22.51 -8.82
C ASP A 69 3.40 -23.07 -10.12
N HIS A 70 2.12 -23.40 -10.14
CA HIS A 70 1.42 -23.95 -11.29
C HIS A 70 0.04 -23.33 -11.44
N GLY A 71 -0.51 -23.40 -12.66
CA GLY A 71 -1.80 -22.83 -13.00
C GLY A 71 -1.69 -21.37 -13.47
N PRO A 72 -2.84 -20.74 -13.76
CA PRO A 72 -2.86 -19.36 -14.23
C PRO A 72 -2.46 -18.37 -13.14
N THR A 73 -1.81 -17.29 -13.53
CA THR A 73 -1.42 -16.19 -12.65
C THR A 73 -2.24 -14.95 -12.95
N VAL A 74 -2.76 -14.32 -11.89
CA VAL A 74 -3.45 -13.02 -11.97
C VAL A 74 -2.51 -11.96 -11.43
N GLY A 75 -2.31 -10.88 -12.18
CA GLY A 75 -1.50 -9.74 -11.76
C GLY A 75 -2.37 -8.57 -11.32
N LEU A 76 -1.98 -7.96 -10.20
CA LEU A 76 -2.53 -6.71 -9.71
C LEU A 76 -1.41 -5.66 -9.63
N ARG A 77 -1.61 -4.52 -10.27
CA ARG A 77 -0.67 -3.40 -10.20
C ARG A 77 -1.27 -2.28 -9.37
N VAL A 78 -0.47 -1.74 -8.48
CA VAL A 78 -0.81 -0.55 -7.67
C VAL A 78 0.35 0.43 -7.68
N ASP A 79 0.04 1.71 -7.54
CA ASP A 79 1.03 2.78 -7.42
C ASP A 79 1.38 3.01 -5.95
N MET A 80 2.62 3.46 -5.69
CA MET A 80 3.08 3.77 -4.33
C MET A 80 3.58 5.22 -4.20
N ASP A 81 3.73 5.93 -5.30
CA ASP A 81 4.31 7.27 -5.33
C ASP A 81 3.30 8.36 -4.99
N ALA A 82 3.81 9.42 -4.39
CA ALA A 82 3.09 10.66 -4.18
C ALA A 82 3.42 11.69 -5.28
N LEU A 83 2.72 12.80 -5.27
CA LEU A 83 2.85 13.87 -6.24
C LEU A 83 3.48 15.14 -5.62
N PRO A 84 4.15 15.98 -6.42
CA PRO A 84 4.69 17.28 -5.96
C PRO A 84 3.57 18.31 -5.83
N VAL A 85 2.66 18.07 -4.90
CA VAL A 85 1.48 18.89 -4.64
C VAL A 85 1.46 19.26 -3.15
N GLU A 86 1.18 20.52 -2.85
CA GLU A 86 1.00 20.98 -1.48
C GLU A 86 -0.37 20.60 -0.95
N GLU A 87 -0.42 19.87 0.16
CA GLU A 87 -1.69 19.51 0.79
C GLU A 87 -2.30 20.69 1.55
N ARG A 88 -3.58 20.96 1.30
CA ARG A 88 -4.36 22.01 1.96
C ARG A 88 -5.68 21.50 2.53
N THR A 89 -5.72 20.23 2.92
CA THR A 89 -6.95 19.60 3.41
C THR A 89 -7.26 19.97 4.86
N GLY A 90 -6.26 20.28 5.68
CA GLY A 90 -6.42 20.51 7.12
C GLY A 90 -6.74 19.24 7.90
N LEU A 91 -6.57 18.05 7.32
CA LEU A 91 -6.87 16.78 7.99
C LEU A 91 -5.81 16.45 9.06
N PRO A 92 -6.21 15.72 10.13
CA PRO A 92 -5.26 15.32 11.19
C PRO A 92 -4.12 14.44 10.70
N TYR A 93 -4.32 13.72 9.59
CA TYR A 93 -3.32 12.86 8.95
C TYR A 93 -2.77 13.46 7.65
N ALA A 94 -2.84 14.77 7.50
CA ALA A 94 -2.26 15.47 6.36
C ALA A 94 -0.77 15.18 6.21
N SER A 95 -0.26 15.35 4.99
CA SER A 95 1.16 15.18 4.68
C SER A 95 2.05 15.96 5.66
N LYS A 96 3.03 15.29 6.21
CA LYS A 96 4.08 15.89 7.04
C LYS A 96 5.26 16.40 6.21
N ARG A 97 5.20 16.24 4.89
CA ARG A 97 6.21 16.69 3.95
C ARG A 97 5.67 17.83 3.10
N GLN A 98 6.23 19.01 3.26
CA GLN A 98 5.84 20.19 2.50
C GLN A 98 6.03 19.97 0.99
N GLY A 99 5.01 20.33 0.20
CA GLY A 99 5.06 20.23 -1.24
C GLY A 99 4.89 18.81 -1.81
N VAL A 100 4.58 17.82 -0.98
CA VAL A 100 4.39 16.44 -1.41
C VAL A 100 3.09 15.87 -0.80
N MET A 101 2.25 15.28 -1.63
CA MET A 101 0.96 14.76 -1.21
C MET A 101 0.55 13.54 -2.04
N HIS A 102 -0.05 12.54 -1.41
CA HIS A 102 -0.82 11.53 -2.12
C HIS A 102 -2.12 12.15 -2.62
N ALA A 103 -2.13 12.58 -3.86
CA ALA A 103 -3.22 13.35 -4.48
C ALA A 103 -3.74 12.71 -5.77
N CYS A 104 -3.37 11.46 -6.04
CA CYS A 104 -3.85 10.74 -7.21
C CYS A 104 -5.25 10.15 -6.96
N GLY A 105 -6.12 10.19 -7.97
CA GLY A 105 -7.46 9.59 -7.87
C GLY A 105 -7.44 8.07 -7.69
N HIS A 106 -6.33 7.41 -7.99
CA HIS A 106 -6.15 5.97 -7.75
C HIS A 106 -5.90 5.61 -6.27
N ASP A 107 -5.71 6.60 -5.40
CA ASP A 107 -5.51 6.38 -3.96
C ASP A 107 -6.81 6.02 -3.21
N LEU A 108 -7.94 6.02 -3.90
CA LEU A 108 -9.28 5.75 -3.34
C LEU A 108 -9.70 4.28 -3.53
#